data_b3f8570cf7c394475c85a6dd9c01cb16
#
_entry.id   b3f8570cf7c394475c85a6dd9c01cb16
#
_cell.length_a   1.000
_cell.length_b   1.000
_cell.length_c   1.000
_cell.angle_alpha   90.00
_cell.angle_beta   90.00
_cell.angle_gamma   90.00
#
_symmetry.space_group_name_H-M   'P 1'
#
loop_
_entity.id
_entity.type
_entity.pdbx_description
1 polymer ?
#
loop_
_entity_poly.entity_id
_entity_poly.type
_entity_poly.pdbx_seq_one_letter_code
_entity_poly.pdbx_strand_id
1 'polypeptide(L)'
;MSLFFESDNLTLGYDNQLVIKNLDISLNFSKNYEITGKNGSGKTTLIMCISNNFIGNTFNSNIRRKDTSLMEIGSSPSLMPELSLLENIKYFLFNDNINENMISNVLNKYELESFKSDIVGDFSSGMVKRSEIAIADLKNPKVLC
;
A
#
# COMPACT_ATOMS: atom_id res chain seq x y z
N MET A 1 4.00 -23.21 -4.45
CA MET A 1 3.61 -21.79 -4.44
C MET A 1 4.01 -21.21 -3.10
N SER A 2 4.56 -20.00 -3.05
CA SER A 2 5.09 -19.43 -1.80
C SER A 2 4.07 -18.46 -1.22
N LEU A 3 3.48 -18.84 -0.09
CA LEU A 3 2.56 -18.04 0.69
C LEU A 3 3.24 -16.78 1.26
N PHE A 4 2.57 -15.63 1.24
CA PHE A 4 3.02 -14.44 1.96
C PHE A 4 2.08 -14.06 3.11
N PHE A 5 0.80 -14.42 3.03
CA PHE A 5 -0.18 -14.19 4.07
C PHE A 5 -1.15 -15.37 4.16
N GLU A 6 -1.43 -15.82 5.36
CA GLU A 6 -2.41 -16.87 5.62
C GLU A 6 -3.09 -16.62 6.97
N SER A 7 -4.36 -16.84 7.04
CA SER A 7 -5.08 -16.86 8.30
C SER A 7 -6.23 -17.87 8.30
N ASP A 8 -6.36 -18.55 9.41
CA ASP A 8 -7.51 -19.40 9.73
C ASP A 8 -8.42 -18.65 10.70
N ASN A 9 -9.74 -18.63 10.45
CA ASN A 9 -10.75 -17.96 11.27
C ASN A 9 -10.48 -16.46 11.52
N LEU A 10 -9.97 -15.72 10.50
CA LEU A 10 -9.68 -14.30 10.66
C LEU A 10 -10.93 -13.54 11.11
N THR A 11 -10.84 -12.98 12.31
CA THR A 11 -11.90 -12.15 12.88
C THR A 11 -11.30 -10.82 13.31
N LEU A 12 -11.76 -9.73 12.69
CA LEU A 12 -11.26 -8.38 12.91
C LEU A 12 -12.40 -7.45 13.31
N GLY A 13 -12.10 -6.49 14.17
CA GLY A 13 -13.07 -5.48 14.57
C GLY A 13 -12.42 -4.26 15.20
N TYR A 14 -13.24 -3.27 15.48
CA TYR A 14 -12.88 -2.07 16.22
C TYR A 14 -13.76 -1.99 17.45
N ASP A 15 -13.16 -1.78 18.62
CA ASP A 15 -13.86 -1.77 19.90
C ASP A 15 -14.72 -3.04 20.07
N ASN A 16 -16.06 -2.88 20.12
CA ASN A 16 -17.02 -3.97 20.26
C ASN A 16 -17.72 -4.38 18.96
N GLN A 17 -17.30 -3.83 17.81
CA GLN A 17 -17.92 -4.11 16.51
C GLN A 17 -17.03 -4.99 15.65
N LEU A 18 -17.49 -6.20 15.37
CA LEU A 18 -16.82 -7.10 14.43
C LEU A 18 -17.09 -6.68 12.97
N VAL A 19 -16.02 -6.52 12.19
CA VAL A 19 -16.06 -6.13 10.77
C VAL A 19 -15.86 -7.34 9.87
N ILE A 20 -14.90 -8.19 10.19
CA ILE A 20 -14.65 -9.47 9.49
C ILE A 20 -14.85 -10.60 10.50
N LYS A 21 -15.48 -11.68 10.07
CA LYS A 21 -15.79 -12.82 10.93
C LYS A 21 -15.43 -14.13 10.24
N ASN A 22 -14.61 -14.93 10.91
CA ASN A 22 -14.28 -16.32 10.54
C ASN A 22 -13.86 -16.46 9.06
N LEU A 23 -13.00 -15.58 8.57
CA LEU A 23 -12.49 -15.63 7.19
C LEU A 23 -11.23 -16.50 7.12
N ASP A 24 -11.29 -17.59 6.35
CA ASP A 24 -10.09 -18.33 5.96
C ASP A 24 -9.53 -17.74 4.66
N ILE A 25 -8.26 -17.40 4.67
CA ILE A 25 -7.61 -16.73 3.54
C ILE A 25 -6.17 -17.18 3.38
N SER A 26 -5.75 -17.40 2.14
CA SER A 26 -4.38 -17.73 1.78
C SER A 26 -3.96 -16.95 0.54
N LEU A 27 -2.92 -16.14 0.67
CA LEU A 27 -2.40 -15.30 -0.41
C LEU A 27 -0.96 -15.71 -0.77
N ASN A 28 -0.72 -15.91 -2.05
CA ASN A 28 0.58 -16.33 -2.59
C ASN A 28 1.27 -15.18 -3.31
N PHE A 29 2.61 -15.16 -3.28
CA PHE A 29 3.42 -14.29 -4.14
C PHE A 29 3.12 -14.55 -5.63
N SER A 30 3.39 -13.54 -6.45
CA SER A 30 3.22 -13.60 -7.91
C SER A 30 1.78 -13.92 -8.35
N LYS A 31 0.80 -13.50 -7.57
CA LYS A 31 -0.63 -13.56 -7.88
C LYS A 31 -1.26 -12.19 -7.72
N ASN A 32 -2.26 -11.92 -8.55
CA ASN A 32 -3.14 -10.77 -8.38
C ASN A 32 -4.43 -11.23 -7.68
N TYR A 33 -4.85 -10.46 -6.69
CA TYR A 33 -6.07 -10.70 -5.94
C TYR A 33 -6.96 -9.47 -6.01
N GLU A 34 -8.25 -9.69 -6.19
CA GLU A 34 -9.26 -8.65 -6.14
C GLU A 34 -10.14 -8.86 -4.90
N ILE A 35 -10.30 -7.83 -4.08
CA ILE A 35 -11.20 -7.85 -2.93
C ILE A 35 -12.46 -7.06 -3.30
N THR A 36 -13.56 -7.76 -3.48
CA THR A 36 -14.85 -7.19 -3.87
C THR A 36 -15.85 -7.19 -2.71
N GLY A 37 -16.85 -6.35 -2.79
CA GLY A 37 -17.92 -6.26 -1.79
C GLY A 37 -18.53 -4.87 -1.67
N LYS A 38 -19.65 -4.77 -0.98
CA LYS A 38 -20.37 -3.50 -0.72
C LYS A 38 -19.50 -2.53 0.09
N ASN A 39 -19.86 -1.23 0.05
CA ASN A 39 -19.24 -0.26 0.94
C ASN A 39 -19.51 -0.64 2.40
N GLY A 40 -18.48 -0.51 3.26
CA GLY A 40 -18.57 -0.91 4.66
C GLY A 40 -18.41 -2.43 4.93
N SER A 41 -18.17 -3.27 3.91
CA SER A 41 -18.01 -4.73 4.11
C SER A 41 -16.65 -5.15 4.68
N GLY A 42 -15.76 -4.21 5.01
CA GLY A 42 -14.47 -4.52 5.62
C GLY A 42 -13.29 -4.68 4.64
N LYS A 43 -13.43 -4.33 3.36
CA LYS A 43 -12.35 -4.45 2.37
C LYS A 43 -11.07 -3.73 2.80
N THR A 44 -11.19 -2.48 3.20
CA THR A 44 -10.06 -1.68 3.71
C THR A 44 -9.47 -2.30 4.99
N THR A 45 -10.31 -2.76 5.89
CA THR A 45 -9.88 -3.44 7.13
C THR A 45 -9.07 -4.70 6.81
N LEU A 46 -9.50 -5.48 5.81
CA LEU A 46 -8.76 -6.67 5.36
C LEU A 46 -7.41 -6.30 4.75
N ILE A 47 -7.36 -5.29 3.88
CA ILE A 47 -6.11 -4.78 3.29
C ILE A 47 -5.15 -4.31 4.38
N MET A 48 -5.62 -3.51 5.34
CA MET A 48 -4.82 -3.06 6.47
C MET A 48 -4.29 -4.24 7.32
N CYS A 49 -5.09 -5.29 7.49
CA CYS A 49 -4.63 -6.50 8.16
C CYS A 49 -3.55 -7.22 7.35
N ILE A 50 -3.71 -7.37 6.05
CA ILE A 50 -2.73 -8.00 5.14
C ILE A 50 -1.42 -7.18 5.13
N SER A 51 -1.52 -5.84 5.06
CA SER A 51 -0.38 -4.92 5.02
C SER A 51 0.30 -4.68 6.38
N ASN A 52 -0.23 -5.26 7.45
CA ASN A 52 0.23 -5.09 8.82
C ASN A 52 0.03 -3.66 9.39
N ASN A 53 -0.91 -2.91 8.83
CA ASN A 53 -1.28 -1.54 9.25
C ASN A 53 -2.59 -1.51 10.07
N PHE A 54 -3.15 -2.66 10.40
CA PHE A 54 -4.41 -2.74 11.13
C PHE A 54 -4.23 -2.35 12.60
N ILE A 55 -5.01 -1.37 13.06
CA ILE A 55 -5.01 -0.81 14.43
C ILE A 55 -6.30 -1.18 15.18
N GLY A 56 -6.84 -2.35 14.96
CA GLY A 56 -8.03 -2.83 15.65
C GLY A 56 -7.75 -4.09 16.44
N ASN A 57 -8.83 -4.74 16.88
CA ASN A 57 -8.76 -6.00 17.62
C ASN A 57 -8.80 -7.20 16.69
N THR A 58 -7.89 -8.13 16.90
CA THR A 58 -7.87 -9.43 16.24
C THR A 58 -8.33 -10.49 17.24
N PHE A 59 -9.36 -11.24 16.90
CA PHE A 59 -9.99 -12.23 17.78
C PHE A 59 -9.78 -13.64 17.21
N ASN A 60 -9.35 -14.57 18.05
CA ASN A 60 -9.27 -16.02 17.76
C ASN A 60 -8.70 -16.36 16.36
N SER A 61 -7.75 -15.60 15.87
CA SER A 61 -7.21 -15.72 14.52
C SER A 61 -5.76 -16.19 14.56
N ASN A 62 -5.43 -17.17 13.73
CA ASN A 62 -4.06 -17.58 13.48
C ASN A 62 -3.56 -16.87 12.22
N ILE A 63 -2.79 -15.79 12.37
CA ILE A 63 -2.24 -15.03 11.26
C ILE A 63 -0.77 -15.42 11.06
N ARG A 64 -0.44 -15.89 9.87
CA ARG A 64 0.93 -16.15 9.43
C ARG A 64 1.29 -15.18 8.31
N ARG A 65 2.31 -14.37 8.51
CA ARG A 65 2.89 -13.48 7.50
C ARG A 65 4.33 -13.85 7.24
N LYS A 66 4.73 -13.83 5.99
CA LYS A 66 6.12 -13.88 5.63
C LYS A 66 6.70 -12.48 5.69
N ASP A 67 7.83 -12.32 6.36
CA ASP A 67 8.58 -11.06 6.32
C ASP A 67 9.01 -10.76 4.88
N THR A 68 8.54 -9.63 4.36
CA THR A 68 8.77 -9.23 2.97
C THR A 68 8.56 -7.72 2.80
N SER A 69 9.11 -7.17 1.73
CA SER A 69 8.82 -5.79 1.34
C SER A 69 7.37 -5.67 0.86
N LEU A 70 6.60 -4.91 1.60
CA LEU A 70 5.19 -4.65 1.31
C LEU A 70 4.96 -3.14 1.25
N MET A 71 4.14 -2.69 0.31
CA MET A 71 3.66 -1.31 0.22
C MET A 71 2.16 -1.30 0.04
N GLU A 72 1.50 -0.37 0.71
CA GLU A 72 0.06 -0.10 0.57
C GLU A 72 -0.15 1.27 -0.05
N ILE A 73 -1.04 1.34 -1.05
CA ILE A 73 -1.53 2.60 -1.62
C ILE A 73 -3.01 2.72 -1.24
N GLY A 74 -3.25 3.35 -0.10
CA GLY A 74 -4.58 3.50 0.47
C GLY A 74 -5.48 4.50 -0.25
N SER A 75 -6.68 4.70 0.27
CA SER A 75 -7.63 5.72 -0.20
C SER A 75 -7.20 7.13 0.20
N SER A 76 -6.52 7.28 1.33
CA SER A 76 -5.96 8.56 1.77
C SER A 76 -4.55 8.73 1.23
N PRO A 77 -4.17 9.93 0.76
CA PRO A 77 -2.80 10.19 0.32
C PRO A 77 -1.79 9.95 1.44
N SER A 78 -0.68 9.30 1.10
CA SER A 78 0.44 9.07 2.01
C SER A 78 1.58 10.08 1.83
N LEU A 79 1.52 10.90 0.76
CA LEU A 79 2.54 11.88 0.45
C LEU A 79 2.44 13.11 1.38
N MET A 80 3.57 13.72 1.65
CA MET A 80 3.68 14.95 2.43
C MET A 80 3.36 16.14 1.53
N PRO A 81 2.23 16.85 1.75
CA PRO A 81 1.77 17.89 0.85
C PRO A 81 2.70 19.13 0.84
N GLU A 82 3.48 19.35 1.89
CA GLU A 82 4.40 20.49 2.01
C GLU A 82 5.72 20.28 1.25
N LEU A 83 5.99 19.06 0.83
CA LEU A 83 7.21 18.69 0.10
C LEU A 83 6.96 18.62 -1.40
N SER A 84 8.01 18.85 -2.20
CA SER A 84 8.00 18.57 -3.62
C SER A 84 7.88 17.07 -3.87
N LEU A 85 7.50 16.69 -5.11
CA LEU A 85 7.45 15.28 -5.49
C LEU A 85 8.83 14.61 -5.34
N LEU A 86 9.91 15.30 -5.74
CA LEU A 86 11.26 14.77 -5.61
C LEU A 86 11.67 14.55 -4.14
N GLU A 87 11.29 15.46 -3.24
CA GLU A 87 11.56 15.32 -1.81
C GLU A 87 10.75 14.16 -1.21
N ASN A 88 9.48 14.00 -1.59
CA ASN A 88 8.69 12.84 -1.21
C ASN A 88 9.35 11.53 -1.68
N ILE A 89 9.79 11.45 -2.94
CA ILE A 89 10.50 10.27 -3.46
C ILE A 89 11.75 9.98 -2.62
N LYS A 90 12.59 10.98 -2.37
CA LYS A 90 13.80 10.82 -1.55
C LYS A 90 13.49 10.39 -0.12
N TYR A 91 12.42 10.90 0.47
CA TYR A 91 11.97 10.52 1.82
C TYR A 91 11.54 9.04 1.89
N PHE A 92 10.65 8.61 0.99
CA PHE A 92 10.12 7.25 1.00
C PHE A 92 11.14 6.20 0.56
N LEU A 93 12.15 6.58 -0.20
CA LEU A 93 13.16 5.68 -0.78
C LEU A 93 14.57 5.93 -0.19
N PHE A 94 14.65 6.54 0.99
CA PHE A 94 15.92 6.94 1.62
C PHE A 94 16.94 5.79 1.77
N ASN A 95 16.47 4.58 2.02
CA ASN A 95 17.31 3.39 2.17
C ASN A 95 17.42 2.54 0.90
N ASP A 96 16.82 2.97 -0.21
CA ASP A 96 16.80 2.24 -1.46
C ASP A 96 17.89 2.77 -2.40
N ASN A 97 18.57 1.89 -3.13
CA ASN A 97 19.61 2.25 -4.10
C ASN A 97 18.99 2.85 -5.38
N ILE A 98 18.36 4.02 -5.25
CA ILE A 98 17.68 4.72 -6.35
C ILE A 98 18.54 5.90 -6.80
N ASN A 99 18.82 5.98 -8.11
CA ASN A 99 19.53 7.09 -8.71
C ASN A 99 18.60 8.01 -9.51
N GLU A 100 19.10 9.20 -9.89
CA GLU A 100 18.31 10.21 -10.60
C GLU A 100 17.76 9.70 -11.95
N ASN A 101 18.51 8.87 -12.68
CA ASN A 101 18.05 8.32 -13.95
C ASN A 101 16.84 7.39 -13.75
N MET A 102 16.84 6.57 -12.69
CA MET A 102 15.71 5.73 -12.34
C MET A 102 14.47 6.57 -11.99
N ILE A 103 14.67 7.64 -11.21
CA ILE A 103 13.59 8.58 -10.87
C ILE A 103 13.01 9.20 -12.13
N SER A 104 13.86 9.81 -12.98
CA SER A 104 13.41 10.45 -14.22
C SER A 104 12.68 9.47 -15.15
N ASN A 105 13.18 8.25 -15.31
CA ASN A 105 12.53 7.24 -16.14
C ASN A 105 11.12 6.90 -15.64
N VAL A 106 10.97 6.70 -14.33
CA VAL A 106 9.67 6.38 -13.75
C VAL A 106 8.75 7.59 -13.80
N LEU A 107 9.23 8.78 -13.47
CA LEU A 107 8.41 9.99 -13.54
C LEU A 107 7.92 10.27 -14.98
N ASN A 108 8.75 10.03 -15.99
CA ASN A 108 8.34 10.10 -17.40
C ASN A 108 7.23 9.07 -17.71
N LYS A 109 7.36 7.82 -17.26
CA LYS A 109 6.35 6.77 -17.43
C LYS A 109 4.98 7.18 -16.90
N TYR A 110 4.95 7.92 -15.78
CA TYR A 110 3.72 8.39 -15.15
C TYR A 110 3.34 9.83 -15.49
N GLU A 111 4.03 10.47 -16.46
CA GLU A 111 3.79 11.86 -16.90
C GLU A 111 3.94 12.89 -15.75
N LEU A 112 4.95 12.71 -14.92
CA LEU A 112 5.21 13.52 -13.73
C LEU A 112 6.58 14.22 -13.74
N GLU A 113 7.45 13.98 -14.73
CA GLU A 113 8.82 14.51 -14.74
C GLU A 113 8.86 16.04 -14.71
N SER A 114 7.96 16.70 -15.44
CA SER A 114 7.88 18.18 -15.44
C SER A 114 7.41 18.76 -14.10
N PHE A 115 6.82 17.97 -13.25
CA PHE A 115 6.27 18.36 -11.94
C PHE A 115 7.14 17.92 -10.77
N LYS A 116 8.33 17.37 -11.02
CA LYS A 116 9.16 16.77 -9.95
C LYS A 116 9.58 17.74 -8.86
N SER A 117 9.69 19.03 -9.20
CA SER A 117 10.06 20.09 -8.25
C SER A 117 8.85 20.82 -7.65
N ASP A 118 7.64 20.50 -8.09
CA ASP A 118 6.42 21.15 -7.62
C ASP A 118 5.95 20.53 -6.30
N ILE A 119 5.34 21.37 -5.47
CA ILE A 119 4.80 20.99 -4.16
C ILE A 119 3.59 20.06 -4.36
N VAL A 120 3.59 18.90 -3.70
CA VAL A 120 2.53 17.89 -3.84
C VAL A 120 1.17 18.41 -3.39
N GLY A 121 1.12 19.36 -2.48
CA GLY A 121 -0.11 20.01 -2.04
C GLY A 121 -0.91 20.70 -3.16
N ASP A 122 -0.23 21.08 -4.26
CA ASP A 122 -0.84 21.71 -5.43
C ASP A 122 -1.31 20.69 -6.49
N PHE A 123 -1.08 19.40 -6.26
CA PHE A 123 -1.42 18.35 -7.20
C PHE A 123 -2.91 18.03 -7.17
N SER A 124 -3.46 17.70 -8.35
CA SER A 124 -4.78 17.08 -8.41
C SER A 124 -4.74 15.70 -7.74
N SER A 125 -5.90 15.20 -7.31
CA SER A 125 -6.01 13.86 -6.71
C SER A 125 -5.46 12.75 -7.61
N GLY A 126 -5.61 12.90 -8.93
CA GLY A 126 -5.06 11.98 -9.92
C GLY A 126 -3.53 12.06 -9.99
N MET A 127 -2.93 13.26 -9.89
CA MET A 127 -1.48 13.40 -9.83
C MET A 127 -0.91 12.81 -8.55
N VAL A 128 -1.54 13.06 -7.40
CA VAL A 128 -1.13 12.46 -6.12
C VAL A 128 -1.14 10.93 -6.24
N LYS A 129 -2.20 10.35 -6.78
CA LYS A 129 -2.31 8.89 -6.93
C LYS A 129 -1.26 8.32 -7.91
N ARG A 130 -1.00 9.00 -9.02
CA ARG A 130 0.09 8.62 -9.93
C ARG A 130 1.46 8.71 -9.28
N SER A 131 1.67 9.72 -8.42
CA SER A 131 2.92 9.88 -7.67
C SER A 131 3.14 8.75 -6.66
N GLU A 132 2.10 8.32 -5.95
CA GLU A 132 2.18 7.15 -5.06
C GLU A 132 2.52 5.86 -5.83
N ILE A 133 1.91 5.67 -7.00
CA ILE A 133 2.20 4.52 -7.86
C ILE A 133 3.63 4.60 -8.41
N ALA A 134 4.12 5.78 -8.78
CA ALA A 134 5.50 5.98 -9.24
C ALA A 134 6.52 5.63 -8.13
N ILE A 135 6.25 6.03 -6.88
CA ILE A 135 7.09 5.66 -5.74
C ILE A 135 7.05 4.15 -5.50
N ALA A 136 5.88 3.51 -5.64
CA ALA A 136 5.78 2.06 -5.52
C ALA A 136 6.55 1.33 -6.63
N ASP A 137 6.51 1.84 -7.87
CA ASP A 137 7.28 1.29 -8.99
C ASP A 137 8.80 1.40 -8.74
N LEU A 138 9.27 2.53 -8.23
CA LEU A 138 10.67 2.72 -7.83
C LEU A 138 11.07 1.78 -6.70
N LYS A 139 10.24 1.63 -5.68
CA LYS A 139 10.48 0.76 -4.52
C LYS A 139 10.43 -0.72 -4.88
N ASN A 140 9.69 -1.08 -5.91
CA ASN A 140 9.51 -2.45 -6.40
C ASN A 140 9.23 -3.46 -5.27
N PRO A 141 8.17 -3.25 -4.45
CA PRO A 141 7.86 -4.14 -3.35
C PRO A 141 7.43 -5.53 -3.86
N LYS A 142 7.68 -6.57 -3.07
CA LYS A 142 7.22 -7.93 -3.40
C LYS A 142 5.70 -8.09 -3.29
N VAL A 143 5.07 -7.24 -2.49
CA VAL A 143 3.61 -7.18 -2.32
C VAL A 143 3.19 -5.72 -2.38
N LEU A 144 2.26 -5.41 -3.28
CA LEU A 144 1.60 -4.11 -3.39
C LEU A 144 0.10 -4.30 -3.12
N CYS A 145 -0.44 -3.52 -2.17
CA CYS A 145 -1.85 -3.49 -1.80
C CYS A 145 -2.49 -2.15 -2.19
#